data_d43141b72c2d1f8bca8f0e36688e26a2
#
_entry.id   d43141b72c2d1f8bca8f0e36688e26a2
#
_cell.length_a   1.000
_cell.length_b   1.000
_cell.length_c   1.000
_cell.angle_alpha   90.00
_cell.angle_beta   90.00
_cell.angle_gamma   90.00
#
_symmetry.space_group_name_H-M   'P 1'
#
loop_
_entity.id
_entity.type
_entity.pdbx_description
1 polymer ?
#
loop_
_entity_poly.entity_id
_entity_poly.type
_entity_poly.pdbx_seq_one_letter_code
_entity_poly.pdbx_strand_id
1 'polypeptide(L)'
;SGAGSELMTVSETGEVTLTGNLDYETNTTLVMTLEVSDGTNTTTEEITINVINDDEPATIAATLSAASFAENSAVGASIASINATDPEGSAVTYTLSGTGSDNFNIDTSGNITLANALDYETATSYELTVVVDDGTYASTEVITVSVADVNEAPTLSATVAFNAFQENTATGTTIATSSVTDPEAGSITYSLSGTGSENFSVSADGTVTLASALDYETCLLYTSDAADDL
;
A
#
# COMPACT_ATOMS: atom_id res chain seq x y z
N SER A 1 -37.31 -31.25 -25.24
CA SER A 1 -37.47 -29.80 -25.03
C SER A 1 -37.71 -29.49 -23.55
N GLY A 2 -37.50 -28.27 -23.14
CA GLY A 2 -37.64 -27.85 -21.73
C GLY A 2 -36.36 -27.19 -21.19
N ALA A 3 -36.44 -26.55 -20.02
CA ALA A 3 -35.29 -25.90 -19.38
C ALA A 3 -34.20 -26.94 -19.04
N GLY A 4 -32.96 -26.71 -19.49
CA GLY A 4 -31.83 -27.63 -19.30
C GLY A 4 -31.79 -28.83 -20.25
N SER A 5 -32.69 -28.92 -21.23
CA SER A 5 -32.67 -30.00 -22.23
C SER A 5 -31.40 -30.00 -23.08
N GLU A 6 -30.71 -28.86 -23.21
CA GLU A 6 -29.43 -28.69 -23.90
C GLU A 6 -28.26 -29.37 -23.16
N LEU A 7 -28.42 -29.61 -21.86
CA LEU A 7 -27.41 -30.30 -21.03
C LEU A 7 -27.51 -31.82 -21.09
N MET A 8 -28.48 -32.35 -21.86
CA MET A 8 -28.76 -33.78 -21.89
C MET A 8 -28.93 -34.30 -23.32
N THR A 9 -28.63 -35.58 -23.47
CA THR A 9 -28.86 -36.32 -24.73
C THR A 9 -29.64 -37.59 -24.45
N VAL A 10 -30.43 -38.02 -25.43
CA VAL A 10 -31.17 -39.29 -25.41
C VAL A 10 -30.59 -40.21 -26.49
N SER A 11 -30.21 -41.42 -26.12
CA SER A 11 -29.75 -42.43 -27.03
C SER A 11 -30.91 -43.10 -27.80
N GLU A 12 -30.62 -43.85 -28.88
CA GLU A 12 -31.62 -44.63 -29.62
C GLU A 12 -32.29 -45.71 -28.73
N THR A 13 -31.66 -46.08 -27.62
CA THR A 13 -32.17 -47.03 -26.65
C THR A 13 -33.01 -46.40 -25.54
N GLY A 14 -33.18 -45.06 -25.55
CA GLY A 14 -33.95 -44.32 -24.57
C GLY A 14 -33.16 -43.93 -23.30
N GLU A 15 -31.83 -44.13 -23.31
CA GLU A 15 -31.00 -43.71 -22.16
C GLU A 15 -30.78 -42.20 -22.22
N VAL A 16 -31.06 -41.50 -21.15
CA VAL A 16 -30.82 -40.06 -20.98
C VAL A 16 -29.50 -39.86 -20.25
N THR A 17 -28.58 -39.12 -20.86
CA THR A 17 -27.24 -38.82 -20.28
C THR A 17 -27.02 -37.34 -20.18
N LEU A 18 -26.39 -36.91 -19.03
CA LEU A 18 -25.93 -35.55 -18.83
C LEU A 18 -24.68 -35.29 -19.67
N THR A 19 -24.66 -34.21 -20.45
CA THR A 19 -23.56 -33.85 -21.35
C THR A 19 -22.93 -32.50 -21.01
N GLY A 20 -23.52 -31.74 -20.09
CA GLY A 20 -23.02 -30.44 -19.58
C GLY A 20 -22.88 -30.45 -18.07
N ASN A 21 -22.25 -29.42 -17.54
CA ASN A 21 -22.16 -29.21 -16.10
C ASN A 21 -23.50 -28.66 -15.58
N LEU A 22 -23.84 -29.11 -14.39
CA LEU A 22 -24.96 -28.54 -13.63
C LEU A 22 -24.45 -27.34 -12.84
N ASP A 23 -25.31 -26.37 -12.65
CA ASP A 23 -25.10 -25.15 -11.89
C ASP A 23 -26.40 -24.84 -11.16
N TYR A 24 -26.37 -24.97 -9.84
CA TYR A 24 -27.57 -24.83 -8.99
C TYR A 24 -28.07 -23.39 -8.98
N GLU A 25 -27.18 -22.40 -9.00
CA GLU A 25 -27.52 -20.97 -8.96
C GLU A 25 -28.19 -20.51 -10.27
N THR A 26 -27.87 -21.21 -11.37
CA THR A 26 -28.53 -21.00 -12.66
C THR A 26 -29.83 -21.80 -12.77
N ASN A 27 -29.83 -23.07 -12.34
CA ASN A 27 -30.99 -23.95 -12.48
C ASN A 27 -31.11 -24.94 -11.31
N THR A 28 -32.00 -24.68 -10.37
CA THR A 28 -32.31 -25.59 -9.24
C THR A 28 -33.05 -26.86 -9.69
N THR A 29 -33.69 -26.81 -10.87
CA THR A 29 -34.49 -27.89 -11.42
C THR A 29 -34.38 -27.91 -12.93
N LEU A 30 -34.11 -29.06 -13.51
CA LEU A 30 -34.16 -29.29 -14.94
C LEU A 30 -35.47 -30.02 -15.27
N VAL A 31 -36.19 -29.51 -16.25
CA VAL A 31 -37.44 -30.13 -16.72
C VAL A 31 -37.29 -30.43 -18.20
N MET A 32 -37.45 -31.68 -18.59
CA MET A 32 -37.40 -32.10 -19.99
C MET A 32 -38.63 -32.91 -20.36
N THR A 33 -39.05 -32.78 -21.62
CA THR A 33 -40.08 -33.62 -22.20
C THR A 33 -39.43 -34.68 -23.08
N LEU A 34 -39.55 -35.93 -22.68
CA LEU A 34 -39.19 -37.07 -23.49
C LEU A 34 -40.35 -37.40 -24.44
N GLU A 35 -40.07 -37.51 -25.73
CA GLU A 35 -41.05 -37.78 -26.76
C GLU A 35 -40.64 -39.10 -27.45
N VAL A 36 -41.62 -39.98 -27.63
CA VAL A 36 -41.48 -41.24 -28.38
C VAL A 36 -42.54 -41.28 -29.48
N SER A 37 -42.13 -41.57 -30.70
CA SER A 37 -43.02 -41.65 -31.84
C SER A 37 -42.83 -42.98 -32.60
N ASP A 38 -43.95 -43.59 -33.05
CA ASP A 38 -43.95 -44.73 -33.97
C ASP A 38 -44.05 -44.33 -35.46
N GLY A 39 -43.95 -43.00 -35.73
CA GLY A 39 -44.11 -42.43 -37.05
C GLY A 39 -45.56 -42.03 -37.39
N THR A 40 -46.54 -42.39 -36.56
CA THR A 40 -47.97 -42.04 -36.72
C THR A 40 -48.49 -41.36 -35.47
N ASN A 41 -48.15 -41.85 -34.28
CA ASN A 41 -48.58 -41.34 -32.98
C ASN A 41 -47.34 -40.95 -32.18
N THR A 42 -47.54 -39.96 -31.28
CA THR A 42 -46.50 -39.44 -30.40
C THR A 42 -47.04 -39.51 -28.96
N THR A 43 -46.15 -39.97 -28.05
CA THR A 43 -46.38 -39.96 -26.62
C THR A 43 -45.27 -39.20 -25.92
N THR A 44 -45.61 -38.34 -24.96
CA THR A 44 -44.66 -37.51 -24.22
C THR A 44 -44.73 -37.82 -22.73
N GLU A 45 -43.57 -37.72 -22.04
CA GLU A 45 -43.43 -37.80 -20.58
C GLU A 45 -42.54 -36.67 -20.12
N GLU A 46 -42.90 -36.01 -19.04
CA GLU A 46 -42.07 -34.98 -18.41
C GLU A 46 -41.19 -35.61 -17.37
N ILE A 47 -39.91 -35.35 -17.44
CA ILE A 47 -38.87 -35.75 -16.50
C ILE A 47 -38.38 -34.54 -15.78
N THR A 48 -38.48 -34.53 -14.45
CA THR A 48 -37.98 -33.48 -13.57
C THR A 48 -36.79 -34.01 -12.78
N ILE A 49 -35.66 -33.26 -12.83
CA ILE A 49 -34.45 -33.55 -12.10
C ILE A 49 -34.15 -32.35 -11.21
N ASN A 50 -34.04 -32.58 -9.90
CA ASN A 50 -33.61 -31.56 -8.96
C ASN A 50 -32.10 -31.55 -8.92
N VAL A 51 -31.49 -30.38 -9.05
CA VAL A 51 -30.07 -30.15 -8.82
C VAL A 51 -29.86 -29.95 -7.34
N ILE A 52 -28.81 -30.50 -6.80
CA ILE A 52 -28.43 -30.34 -5.37
C ILE A 52 -27.33 -29.31 -5.36
N ASN A 53 -27.45 -28.31 -4.46
CA ASN A 53 -26.41 -27.32 -4.23
C ASN A 53 -25.14 -27.97 -3.71
N ASP A 54 -24.01 -27.57 -4.27
CA ASP A 54 -22.66 -27.80 -3.74
C ASP A 54 -22.07 -26.41 -3.52
N ASP A 55 -21.30 -26.21 -2.49
CA ASP A 55 -20.77 -24.90 -2.13
C ASP A 55 -19.56 -24.55 -3.02
N GLU A 56 -19.53 -23.39 -3.64
CA GLU A 56 -18.46 -22.90 -4.51
C GLU A 56 -17.64 -21.79 -3.82
N PRO A 57 -16.34 -21.68 -4.16
CA PRO A 57 -15.49 -20.62 -3.59
C PRO A 57 -15.91 -19.22 -4.05
N ALA A 58 -15.87 -18.25 -3.14
CA ALA A 58 -16.10 -16.86 -3.46
C ALA A 58 -15.13 -16.34 -4.55
N THR A 59 -15.63 -15.55 -5.47
CA THR A 59 -14.83 -14.84 -6.49
C THR A 59 -14.35 -13.51 -5.94
N ILE A 60 -13.12 -13.10 -6.31
CA ILE A 60 -12.47 -11.87 -5.83
C ILE A 60 -12.27 -10.89 -6.98
N ALA A 61 -12.62 -9.63 -6.75
CA ALA A 61 -12.28 -8.51 -7.62
C ALA A 61 -11.61 -7.41 -6.79
N ALA A 62 -10.30 -7.20 -7.01
CA ALA A 62 -9.52 -6.19 -6.33
C ALA A 62 -9.42 -4.92 -7.18
N THR A 63 -9.59 -3.75 -6.57
CA THR A 63 -9.44 -2.45 -7.22
C THR A 63 -8.55 -1.56 -6.37
N LEU A 64 -7.38 -1.18 -6.88
CA LEU A 64 -6.50 -0.20 -6.26
C LEU A 64 -7.08 1.21 -6.40
N SER A 65 -6.96 2.04 -5.35
CA SER A 65 -7.42 3.44 -5.36
C SER A 65 -6.53 4.33 -6.24
N ALA A 66 -5.26 3.96 -6.44
CA ALA A 66 -4.29 4.66 -7.28
C ALA A 66 -3.24 3.68 -7.84
N ALA A 67 -2.50 4.10 -8.87
CA ALA A 67 -1.41 3.31 -9.45
C ALA A 67 -0.17 3.25 -8.53
N SER A 68 0.03 4.29 -7.71
CA SER A 68 1.07 4.36 -6.68
C SER A 68 0.62 5.27 -5.54
N PHE A 69 1.23 5.11 -4.37
CA PHE A 69 0.92 5.85 -3.15
C PHE A 69 2.18 6.55 -2.67
N ALA A 70 2.11 7.86 -2.47
CA ALA A 70 3.22 8.62 -1.90
C ALA A 70 3.55 8.10 -0.50
N GLU A 71 4.83 7.98 -0.16
CA GLU A 71 5.24 7.48 1.17
C GLU A 71 4.74 8.36 2.32
N ASN A 72 4.60 9.66 2.10
CA ASN A 72 4.01 10.59 3.08
C ASN A 72 2.48 10.54 3.13
N SER A 73 1.83 9.53 2.51
CA SER A 73 0.39 9.33 2.59
C SER A 73 -0.05 9.17 4.04
N ALA A 74 -1.17 9.80 4.39
CA ALA A 74 -1.68 9.75 5.75
C ALA A 74 -2.14 8.34 6.15
N VAL A 75 -1.87 7.94 7.39
CA VAL A 75 -2.47 6.73 7.99
C VAL A 75 -3.99 6.80 7.87
N GLY A 76 -4.61 5.70 7.46
CA GLY A 76 -6.03 5.62 7.13
C GLY A 76 -6.36 5.94 5.66
N ALA A 77 -5.37 6.33 4.83
CA ALA A 77 -5.59 6.51 3.40
C ALA A 77 -6.10 5.21 2.75
N SER A 78 -7.06 5.33 1.84
CA SER A 78 -7.59 4.19 1.10
C SER A 78 -6.58 3.68 0.08
N ILE A 79 -6.27 2.41 0.13
CA ILE A 79 -5.32 1.72 -0.74
C ILE A 79 -6.04 0.93 -1.82
N ALA A 80 -6.98 0.08 -1.42
CA ALA A 80 -7.73 -0.77 -2.33
C ALA A 80 -9.12 -1.09 -1.78
N SER A 81 -9.99 -1.55 -2.66
CA SER A 81 -11.27 -2.17 -2.32
C SER A 81 -11.31 -3.57 -2.91
N ILE A 82 -11.61 -4.54 -2.07
CA ILE A 82 -11.79 -5.94 -2.43
C ILE A 82 -13.29 -6.22 -2.45
N ASN A 83 -13.80 -6.56 -3.62
CA ASN A 83 -15.17 -7.01 -3.77
C ASN A 83 -15.17 -8.52 -3.94
N ALA A 84 -15.76 -9.24 -3.01
CA ALA A 84 -15.95 -10.68 -3.11
C ALA A 84 -17.42 -10.99 -3.34
N THR A 85 -17.68 -11.96 -4.20
CA THR A 85 -19.02 -12.45 -4.50
C THR A 85 -19.00 -13.96 -4.36
N ASP A 86 -19.83 -14.43 -3.46
CA ASP A 86 -20.09 -15.84 -3.21
C ASP A 86 -21.34 -16.25 -3.98
N PRO A 87 -21.32 -17.34 -4.77
CA PRO A 87 -22.49 -17.79 -5.54
C PRO A 87 -23.72 -18.07 -4.69
N GLU A 88 -23.56 -18.66 -3.52
CA GLU A 88 -24.61 -18.99 -2.56
C GLU A 88 -25.06 -17.77 -1.74
N GLY A 89 -24.30 -16.66 -1.81
CA GLY A 89 -24.53 -15.47 -1.01
C GLY A 89 -24.08 -15.61 0.44
N SER A 90 -23.13 -16.53 0.72
CA SER A 90 -22.54 -16.72 2.04
C SER A 90 -21.79 -15.49 2.50
N ALA A 91 -21.73 -15.27 3.81
CA ALA A 91 -20.98 -14.17 4.38
C ALA A 91 -19.47 -14.47 4.33
N VAL A 92 -18.71 -13.61 3.69
CA VAL A 92 -17.26 -13.76 3.56
C VAL A 92 -16.50 -13.00 4.65
N THR A 93 -15.32 -13.50 4.98
CA THR A 93 -14.33 -12.83 5.84
C THR A 93 -13.08 -12.51 5.05
N TYR A 94 -12.39 -11.42 5.43
CA TYR A 94 -11.21 -10.93 4.73
C TYR A 94 -10.00 -10.94 5.65
N THR A 95 -8.86 -11.41 5.15
CA THR A 95 -7.56 -11.29 5.85
C THR A 95 -6.46 -10.88 4.88
N LEU A 96 -5.43 -10.20 5.42
CA LEU A 96 -4.22 -9.82 4.69
C LEU A 96 -3.03 -10.62 5.20
N SER A 97 -2.15 -10.97 4.26
CA SER A 97 -0.84 -11.55 4.53
C SER A 97 0.17 -11.06 3.48
N GLY A 98 1.42 -11.49 3.59
CA GLY A 98 2.51 -11.05 2.71
C GLY A 98 3.50 -10.15 3.43
N THR A 99 4.66 -9.93 2.80
CA THR A 99 5.74 -9.11 3.38
C THR A 99 5.29 -7.65 3.50
N GLY A 100 5.32 -7.12 4.72
CA GLY A 100 4.90 -5.74 5.02
C GLY A 100 3.38 -5.55 5.11
N SER A 101 2.60 -6.63 5.16
CA SER A 101 1.13 -6.55 5.38
C SER A 101 0.75 -5.82 6.67
N ASP A 102 1.64 -5.77 7.68
CA ASP A 102 1.45 -5.01 8.92
C ASP A 102 1.32 -3.49 8.71
N ASN A 103 1.70 -2.99 7.52
CA ASN A 103 1.51 -1.60 7.14
C ASN A 103 0.09 -1.29 6.65
N PHE A 104 -0.78 -2.29 6.57
CA PHE A 104 -2.13 -2.18 6.02
C PHE A 104 -3.16 -2.83 6.94
N ASN A 105 -4.37 -2.30 6.91
CA ASN A 105 -5.54 -2.92 7.53
C ASN A 105 -6.54 -3.30 6.44
N ILE A 106 -7.29 -4.37 6.66
CA ILE A 106 -8.48 -4.70 5.88
C ILE A 106 -9.69 -4.75 6.81
N ASP A 107 -10.80 -4.15 6.41
CA ASP A 107 -12.04 -4.20 7.17
C ASP A 107 -12.98 -5.32 6.71
N THR A 108 -14.08 -5.52 7.41
CA THR A 108 -15.08 -6.55 7.10
C THR A 108 -15.86 -6.29 5.80
N SER A 109 -15.65 -5.14 5.17
CA SER A 109 -16.22 -4.78 3.86
C SER A 109 -15.20 -4.91 2.73
N GLY A 110 -13.99 -5.40 3.01
CA GLY A 110 -12.91 -5.56 2.04
C GLY A 110 -12.15 -4.27 1.71
N ASN A 111 -12.31 -3.18 2.50
CA ASN A 111 -11.55 -1.97 2.27
C ASN A 111 -10.16 -2.10 2.91
N ILE A 112 -9.13 -1.87 2.11
CA ILE A 112 -7.74 -1.84 2.55
C ILE A 112 -7.32 -0.40 2.76
N THR A 113 -6.78 -0.11 3.95
CA THR A 113 -6.29 1.22 4.34
C THR A 113 -4.87 1.14 4.89
N LEU A 114 -4.16 2.25 4.81
CA LEU A 114 -2.80 2.38 5.35
C LEU A 114 -2.84 2.38 6.88
N ALA A 115 -2.10 1.47 7.52
CA ALA A 115 -1.99 1.34 8.97
C ALA A 115 -0.78 2.09 9.54
N ASN A 116 0.35 2.11 8.80
CA ASN A 116 1.59 2.78 9.17
C ASN A 116 2.09 3.65 8.02
N ALA A 117 2.97 4.61 8.29
CA ALA A 117 3.65 5.37 7.25
C ALA A 117 4.45 4.43 6.34
N LEU A 118 4.46 4.75 5.06
CA LEU A 118 5.33 4.11 4.08
C LEU A 118 6.68 4.84 4.08
N ASP A 119 7.70 4.19 3.54
CA ASP A 119 9.08 4.67 3.44
C ASP A 119 9.64 4.05 2.15
N TYR A 120 9.85 4.88 1.13
CA TYR A 120 10.28 4.47 -0.19
C TYR A 120 11.69 3.89 -0.18
N GLU A 121 12.59 4.45 0.65
CA GLU A 121 13.97 4.00 0.81
C GLU A 121 14.05 2.62 1.48
N THR A 122 13.01 2.28 2.26
CA THR A 122 12.88 0.94 2.87
C THR A 122 12.20 -0.05 1.92
N ALA A 123 11.13 0.37 1.23
CA ALA A 123 10.41 -0.51 0.31
C ALA A 123 9.66 0.27 -0.80
N THR A 124 10.01 0.02 -2.04
CA THR A 124 9.38 0.65 -3.22
C THR A 124 8.04 0.02 -3.61
N SER A 125 7.71 -1.15 -3.05
CA SER A 125 6.42 -1.83 -3.25
C SER A 125 6.17 -2.89 -2.20
N TYR A 126 4.90 -3.23 -2.03
CA TYR A 126 4.41 -4.32 -1.17
C TYR A 126 3.54 -5.26 -1.99
N GLU A 127 3.75 -6.58 -1.83
CA GLU A 127 2.86 -7.61 -2.36
C GLU A 127 1.97 -8.11 -1.23
N LEU A 128 0.68 -7.81 -1.31
CA LEU A 128 -0.32 -8.20 -0.33
C LEU A 128 -1.12 -9.37 -0.89
N THR A 129 -1.20 -10.46 -0.14
CA THR A 129 -2.11 -11.57 -0.42
C THR A 129 -3.38 -11.33 0.38
N VAL A 130 -4.48 -11.11 -0.32
CA VAL A 130 -5.82 -11.05 0.24
C VAL A 130 -6.37 -12.47 0.26
N VAL A 131 -6.91 -12.89 1.38
CA VAL A 131 -7.65 -14.14 1.52
C VAL A 131 -9.09 -13.81 1.83
N VAL A 132 -10.00 -14.38 1.06
CA VAL A 132 -11.45 -14.33 1.26
C VAL A 132 -11.93 -15.72 1.59
N ASP A 133 -12.60 -15.88 2.73
CA ASP A 133 -13.06 -17.17 3.26
C ASP A 133 -14.58 -17.07 3.48
N ASP A 134 -15.34 -17.98 2.86
CA ASP A 134 -16.80 -18.10 2.96
C ASP A 134 -17.26 -19.04 4.09
N GLY A 135 -16.30 -19.65 4.76
CA GLY A 135 -16.52 -20.62 5.84
C GLY A 135 -16.34 -22.09 5.42
N THR A 136 -16.27 -22.36 4.12
CA THR A 136 -16.00 -23.68 3.53
C THR A 136 -14.74 -23.66 2.68
N TYR A 137 -14.60 -22.63 1.84
CA TYR A 137 -13.49 -22.43 0.92
C TYR A 137 -12.81 -21.08 1.13
N ALA A 138 -11.53 -21.04 0.81
CA ALA A 138 -10.75 -19.81 0.82
C ALA A 138 -10.22 -19.50 -0.58
N SER A 139 -10.57 -18.33 -1.11
CA SER A 139 -10.05 -17.75 -2.32
C SER A 139 -8.94 -16.76 -2.02
N THR A 140 -7.95 -16.63 -2.91
CA THR A 140 -6.82 -15.73 -2.71
C THR A 140 -6.57 -14.86 -3.94
N GLU A 141 -6.19 -13.59 -3.70
CA GLU A 141 -5.77 -12.65 -4.72
C GLU A 141 -4.52 -11.91 -4.25
N VAL A 142 -3.58 -11.67 -5.16
CA VAL A 142 -2.36 -10.90 -4.86
C VAL A 142 -2.46 -9.53 -5.49
N ILE A 143 -2.30 -8.49 -4.68
CA ILE A 143 -2.24 -7.10 -5.12
C ILE A 143 -0.87 -6.51 -4.84
N THR A 144 -0.36 -5.70 -5.77
CA THR A 144 0.90 -4.97 -5.61
C THR A 144 0.59 -3.51 -5.32
N VAL A 145 1.05 -3.02 -4.16
CA VAL A 145 0.97 -1.62 -3.75
C VAL A 145 2.33 -0.97 -4.02
N SER A 146 2.41 -0.11 -5.03
CA SER A 146 3.62 0.64 -5.36
C SER A 146 3.73 1.88 -4.49
N VAL A 147 4.93 2.17 -3.97
CA VAL A 147 5.24 3.39 -3.23
C VAL A 147 5.86 4.40 -4.19
N ALA A 148 5.48 5.66 -4.05
CA ALA A 148 6.08 6.77 -4.77
C ALA A 148 6.94 7.59 -3.82
N ASP A 149 8.16 7.86 -4.27
CA ASP A 149 9.16 8.69 -3.62
C ASP A 149 8.67 10.13 -3.42
N VAL A 150 8.95 10.70 -2.27
CA VAL A 150 8.72 12.11 -1.92
C VAL A 150 9.95 12.61 -1.20
N ASN A 151 10.68 13.52 -1.83
CA ASN A 151 11.92 14.07 -1.26
C ASN A 151 11.74 14.59 0.19
N GLU A 152 12.53 14.07 1.11
CA GLU A 152 12.58 14.50 2.51
C GLU A 152 13.67 15.55 2.74
N ALA A 153 13.54 16.23 3.88
CA ALA A 153 14.54 17.20 4.30
C ALA A 153 15.78 16.49 4.88
N PRO A 154 16.99 16.94 4.53
CA PRO A 154 18.19 16.38 5.12
C PRO A 154 18.25 16.63 6.63
N THR A 155 18.77 15.67 7.36
CA THR A 155 19.06 15.80 8.80
C THR A 155 20.49 16.31 8.99
N LEU A 156 20.65 17.36 9.83
CA LEU A 156 21.92 17.98 10.12
C LEU A 156 22.32 17.77 11.59
N SER A 157 23.55 17.30 11.81
CA SER A 157 24.20 17.29 13.10
C SER A 157 25.50 18.06 13.02
N ALA A 158 25.78 18.96 13.98
CA ALA A 158 27.00 19.73 14.04
C ALA A 158 27.73 19.47 15.36
N THR A 159 29.04 19.29 15.26
CA THR A 159 29.94 19.12 16.42
C THR A 159 30.90 20.29 16.48
N VAL A 160 30.85 21.07 17.60
CA VAL A 160 31.74 22.19 17.86
C VAL A 160 33.07 21.65 18.38
N ALA A 161 34.18 22.11 17.83
CA ALA A 161 35.52 21.68 18.25
C ALA A 161 35.83 22.12 19.68
N PHE A 162 35.40 23.36 20.06
CA PHE A 162 35.61 23.94 21.39
C PHE A 162 34.44 24.87 21.75
N ASN A 163 34.13 24.98 23.03
CA ASN A 163 33.07 25.85 23.53
C ASN A 163 33.50 27.34 23.64
N ALA A 164 34.78 27.62 23.55
CA ALA A 164 35.35 28.96 23.62
C ALA A 164 36.63 29.04 22.80
N PHE A 165 36.84 30.14 22.15
CA PHE A 165 38.02 30.47 21.35
C PHE A 165 38.67 31.74 21.91
N GLN A 166 40.00 31.75 21.86
CA GLN A 166 40.73 33.00 22.18
C GLN A 166 40.60 33.94 20.99
N GLU A 167 40.55 35.26 21.25
CA GLU A 167 40.46 36.27 20.20
C GLU A 167 41.61 36.24 19.17
N ASN A 168 42.79 35.77 19.61
CA ASN A 168 43.98 35.59 18.77
C ASN A 168 44.00 34.24 18.05
N THR A 169 42.90 33.49 18.03
CA THR A 169 42.77 32.24 17.28
C THR A 169 43.02 32.54 15.78
N ALA A 170 43.89 31.74 15.17
CA ALA A 170 44.25 31.96 13.76
C ALA A 170 43.04 31.73 12.82
N THR A 171 42.92 32.57 11.80
CA THR A 171 41.96 32.36 10.69
C THR A 171 42.22 31.02 9.99
N GLY A 172 41.20 30.36 9.52
CA GLY A 172 41.26 28.98 8.99
C GLY A 172 41.16 27.89 10.00
N THR A 173 41.17 28.24 11.34
CA THR A 173 40.95 27.24 12.41
C THR A 173 39.55 26.63 12.26
N THR A 174 39.45 25.30 12.30
CA THR A 174 38.17 24.58 12.31
C THR A 174 37.43 24.82 13.63
N ILE A 175 36.25 25.36 13.53
CA ILE A 175 35.37 25.70 14.64
C ILE A 175 34.35 24.60 14.88
N ALA A 176 33.78 24.07 13.80
CA ALA A 176 32.82 22.98 13.86
C ALA A 176 32.90 22.12 12.59
N THR A 177 32.46 20.90 12.73
CA THR A 177 32.22 19.98 11.62
C THR A 177 30.76 19.56 11.62
N SER A 178 30.18 19.34 10.46
CA SER A 178 28.82 18.85 10.34
C SER A 178 28.78 17.46 9.72
N SER A 179 27.74 16.71 10.06
CA SER A 179 27.35 15.47 9.40
C SER A 179 25.91 15.65 8.91
N VAL A 180 25.67 15.32 7.66
CA VAL A 180 24.35 15.39 7.03
C VAL A 180 23.98 14.00 6.55
N THR A 181 22.73 13.62 6.76
CA THR A 181 22.12 12.45 6.15
C THR A 181 20.90 12.92 5.38
N ASP A 182 20.85 12.55 4.11
CA ASP A 182 19.74 12.84 3.19
C ASP A 182 19.28 11.50 2.61
N PRO A 183 18.01 11.13 2.76
CA PRO A 183 17.50 9.85 2.29
C PRO A 183 17.73 9.64 0.79
N GLU A 184 17.45 10.65 -0.04
CA GLU A 184 17.59 10.60 -1.50
C GLU A 184 19.03 10.86 -1.97
N ALA A 185 19.95 11.11 -1.05
CA ALA A 185 21.36 11.43 -1.34
C ALA A 185 21.50 12.62 -2.31
N GLY A 186 20.64 13.62 -2.17
CA GLY A 186 20.62 14.84 -2.96
C GLY A 186 21.84 15.72 -2.76
N SER A 187 21.95 16.79 -3.55
CA SER A 187 23.04 17.75 -3.42
C SER A 187 22.83 18.63 -2.19
N ILE A 188 23.74 18.55 -1.23
CA ILE A 188 23.72 19.36 0.00
C ILE A 188 24.43 20.69 -0.23
N THR A 189 23.80 21.77 0.23
CA THR A 189 24.41 23.11 0.30
C THR A 189 24.37 23.62 1.74
N TYR A 190 25.46 24.26 2.15
CA TYR A 190 25.59 24.81 3.49
C TYR A 190 25.59 26.33 3.46
N SER A 191 24.95 26.95 4.43
CA SER A 191 25.00 28.39 4.66
C SER A 191 25.09 28.70 6.16
N LEU A 192 25.70 29.80 6.51
CA LEU A 192 25.77 30.33 7.87
C LEU A 192 24.86 31.56 7.99
N SER A 193 24.17 31.71 9.09
CA SER A 193 23.36 32.91 9.38
C SER A 193 23.36 33.17 10.89
N GLY A 194 22.90 34.37 11.28
CA GLY A 194 22.88 34.84 12.66
C GLY A 194 23.98 35.85 12.96
N THR A 195 23.91 36.47 14.15
CA THR A 195 24.85 37.49 14.60
C THR A 195 26.27 36.90 14.68
N GLY A 196 27.24 37.54 14.04
CA GLY A 196 28.64 37.13 14.00
C GLY A 196 28.97 36.06 12.95
N SER A 197 27.97 35.61 12.14
CA SER A 197 28.21 34.63 11.07
C SER A 197 29.20 35.12 10.00
N GLU A 198 29.35 36.42 9.86
CA GLU A 198 30.30 37.08 8.96
C GLU A 198 31.78 36.77 9.31
N ASN A 199 32.05 36.35 10.56
CA ASN A 199 33.37 35.96 11.03
C ASN A 199 33.74 34.52 10.69
N PHE A 200 32.84 33.78 10.10
CA PHE A 200 33.01 32.34 9.81
C PHE A 200 32.72 32.05 8.33
N SER A 201 33.28 30.97 7.85
CA SER A 201 32.97 30.39 6.54
C SER A 201 32.64 28.94 6.67
N VAL A 202 31.75 28.44 5.79
CA VAL A 202 31.41 27.02 5.66
C VAL A 202 31.84 26.51 4.30
N SER A 203 32.52 25.37 4.28
CA SER A 203 32.92 24.69 3.05
C SER A 203 31.84 23.75 2.53
N ALA A 204 32.01 23.23 1.33
CA ALA A 204 31.07 22.33 0.69
C ALA A 204 30.91 20.98 1.41
N ASP A 205 31.83 20.61 2.29
CA ASP A 205 31.80 19.43 3.14
C ASP A 205 31.20 19.69 4.54
N GLY A 206 30.69 20.91 4.78
CA GLY A 206 30.09 21.31 6.05
C GLY A 206 31.08 21.65 7.16
N THR A 207 32.38 21.82 6.83
CA THR A 207 33.39 22.28 7.80
C THR A 207 33.28 23.79 7.97
N VAL A 208 33.09 24.24 9.22
CA VAL A 208 33.03 25.65 9.59
C VAL A 208 34.42 26.09 10.09
N THR A 209 34.94 27.17 9.51
CA THR A 209 36.24 27.72 9.88
C THR A 209 36.14 29.20 10.22
N LEU A 210 37.06 29.69 11.05
CA LEU A 210 37.19 31.11 11.35
C LEU A 210 37.71 31.86 10.11
N ALA A 211 36.92 32.83 9.62
CA ALA A 211 37.24 33.62 8.40
C ALA A 211 37.91 34.94 8.75
N SER A 212 37.62 35.56 9.88
CA SER A 212 38.24 36.82 10.32
C SER A 212 38.61 36.72 11.82
N ALA A 213 39.55 37.58 12.25
CA ALA A 213 39.96 37.64 13.65
C ALA A 213 38.76 38.03 14.55
N LEU A 214 38.66 37.39 15.69
CA LEU A 214 37.72 37.74 16.74
C LEU A 214 38.31 38.88 17.57
N ASP A 215 37.47 39.78 18.10
CA ASP A 215 37.80 40.88 18.97
C ASP A 215 36.85 40.84 20.18
N TYR A 216 37.39 40.50 21.33
CA TYR A 216 36.57 40.28 22.56
C TYR A 216 36.01 41.61 23.05
N GLU A 217 36.79 42.70 22.94
CA GLU A 217 36.39 44.05 23.42
C GLU A 217 35.24 44.60 22.57
N THR A 218 35.28 44.36 21.25
CA THR A 218 34.19 44.77 20.35
C THR A 218 32.90 43.97 20.59
N CYS A 219 33.01 42.70 20.94
CA CYS A 219 31.83 41.88 21.30
C CYS A 219 31.16 42.29 22.62
N LEU A 220 31.90 42.85 23.54
CA LEU A 220 31.34 43.31 24.85
C LEU A 220 30.67 44.68 24.78
N LEU A 221 30.98 45.53 23.80
CA LEU A 221 30.43 46.87 23.68
C LEU A 221 28.90 46.92 23.52
N TYR A 222 28.29 45.87 23.03
CA TYR A 222 26.83 45.76 22.87
C TYR A 222 26.07 45.30 24.11
N THR A 223 26.78 44.85 25.18
CA THR A 223 26.15 44.41 26.43
C THR A 223 26.29 45.43 27.55
N SER A 224 27.23 46.44 27.44
CA SER A 224 27.47 47.44 28.48
C SER A 224 26.69 48.73 28.32
N ASP A 225 26.15 49.04 27.13
CA ASP A 225 25.41 50.30 26.88
C ASP A 225 23.95 50.24 27.40
N ALA A 226 23.48 49.09 27.88
CA ALA A 226 22.17 48.97 28.50
C ALA A 226 22.17 49.12 30.03
N ALA A 227 23.32 49.33 30.68
CA ALA A 227 23.46 49.40 32.14
C ALA A 227 23.77 50.77 32.72
N ASP A 228 24.06 51.77 31.86
CA ASP A 228 24.47 53.13 32.27
C ASP A 228 23.36 54.19 32.21
N ASP A 229 22.12 53.82 31.85
CA ASP A 229 20.95 54.73 31.80
C ASP A 229 19.93 54.40 32.93
N LEU A 230 20.38 54.37 34.20
CA LEU A 230 19.49 54.47 35.35
C LEU A 230 19.97 55.50 36.38
#